data_4a82478ac13badff5551efb77e0b4436
#
_entry.id   4a82478ac13badff5551efb77e0b4436
#
_cell.length_a   1.000
_cell.length_b   1.000
_cell.length_c   1.000
_cell.angle_alpha   90.00
_cell.angle_beta   90.00
_cell.angle_gamma   90.00
#
_symmetry.space_group_name_H-M   'P 1'
#
loop_
_entity.id
_entity.type
_entity.pdbx_description
1 polymer ?
#
loop_
_entity_poly.entity_id
_entity_poly.type
_entity_poly.pdbx_seq_one_letter_code
_entity_poly.pdbx_strand_id
1 'polypeptide(L)'
;GDKHSCYTFCMCPGGEVIASSSEEKTIVTNGMSKYARDGENANSAVLVNVTPDDLTSEEIFSSIKNYMLQQADDIRICKNISSKEESSQNFVNLTVESKNEHIDNLDKEIRKDNPLLGMYFQEMLEEKAFALGGNNYNAPIQRVEDFLNNRKTNHIGEINPTYKPETTMSNLQEILPKFVAETLKEGLIYFDRKIKGFANPDAILTGVETRSSSPVTIKRNEQYMSNIKGMYPCGEGAG
;
A
#
# COMPACT_ATOMS: atom_id res chain seq x y z
N GLY A 1 -21.24 13.78 -1.05
CA GLY A 1 -22.02 12.72 -0.49
C GLY A 1 -21.59 11.35 -0.92
N ASP A 2 -21.68 10.49 -0.11
CA ASP A 2 -22.07 9.07 -0.05
C ASP A 2 -21.49 8.02 -1.02
N LYS A 3 -20.47 8.32 -1.84
CA LYS A 3 -19.92 7.30 -2.75
C LYS A 3 -18.84 6.44 -2.08
N HIS A 4 -18.07 6.99 -1.15
CA HIS A 4 -16.97 6.30 -0.49
C HIS A 4 -17.17 6.26 1.02
N SER A 5 -16.79 5.14 1.63
CA SER A 5 -16.77 4.99 3.09
C SER A 5 -15.35 5.04 3.62
N CYS A 6 -15.19 5.67 4.78
CA CYS A 6 -13.98 5.61 5.57
C CYS A 6 -14.24 4.76 6.81
N TYR A 7 -13.33 3.87 7.14
CA TYR A 7 -13.42 3.03 8.32
C TYR A 7 -12.08 2.93 9.04
N THR A 8 -12.13 2.55 10.30
CA THR A 8 -10.96 2.34 11.13
C THR A 8 -11.02 0.97 11.78
N PHE A 9 -9.89 0.32 11.93
CA PHE A 9 -9.75 -0.98 12.59
C PHE A 9 -8.35 -1.14 13.20
N CYS A 10 -8.08 -2.29 13.81
CA CYS A 10 -6.79 -2.59 14.44
C CYS A 10 -6.33 -1.50 15.40
N MET A 11 -7.24 -1.10 16.31
CA MET A 11 -6.89 -0.11 17.35
C MET A 11 -5.94 -0.76 18.36
N CYS A 12 -4.69 -0.37 18.33
CA CYS A 12 -3.58 -0.97 19.06
C CYS A 12 -3.06 -0.04 20.15
N PRO A 13 -3.59 -0.11 21.38
CA PRO A 13 -3.05 0.66 22.49
C PRO A 13 -1.64 0.20 22.84
N GLY A 14 -0.72 1.14 23.12
CA GLY A 14 0.69 0.83 23.37
C GLY A 14 1.37 0.17 22.17
N GLY A 15 0.90 0.44 20.96
CA GLY A 15 1.34 -0.22 19.75
C GLY A 15 2.36 0.57 18.94
N GLU A 16 2.85 -0.07 17.90
CA GLU A 16 3.81 0.48 16.95
C GLU A 16 3.29 0.34 15.53
N VAL A 17 3.66 1.26 14.64
CA VAL A 17 3.51 1.09 13.21
C VAL A 17 4.74 0.38 12.67
N ILE A 18 4.56 -0.69 11.93
CA ILE A 18 5.63 -1.55 11.42
C ILE A 18 5.66 -1.60 9.91
N ALA A 19 6.83 -1.97 9.34
CA ALA A 19 6.96 -2.31 7.93
C ALA A 19 6.31 -3.66 7.63
N SER A 20 5.53 -3.73 6.56
CA SER A 20 4.80 -4.93 6.12
C SER A 20 4.91 -5.16 4.61
N SER A 21 5.91 -4.57 3.96
CA SER A 21 6.15 -4.75 2.52
C SER A 21 6.62 -6.17 2.22
N SER A 22 6.12 -6.75 1.14
CA SER A 22 6.54 -8.05 0.61
C SER A 22 7.28 -7.94 -0.73
N GLU A 23 7.24 -6.77 -1.36
CA GLU A 23 7.88 -6.48 -2.64
C GLU A 23 9.04 -5.49 -2.46
N GLU A 24 10.04 -5.58 -3.34
CA GLU A 24 11.14 -4.62 -3.38
C GLU A 24 10.65 -3.23 -3.80
N LYS A 25 11.29 -2.19 -3.23
CA LYS A 25 10.99 -0.78 -3.55
C LYS A 25 9.53 -0.38 -3.29
N THR A 26 8.91 -0.99 -2.31
CA THR A 26 7.56 -0.64 -1.86
C THR A 26 7.54 -0.30 -0.38
N ILE A 27 6.57 0.50 0.05
CA ILE A 27 6.24 0.74 1.45
C ILE A 27 4.81 0.29 1.71
N VAL A 28 4.67 -0.66 2.61
CA VAL A 28 3.40 -1.03 3.23
C VAL A 28 3.56 -0.95 4.73
N THR A 29 2.63 -0.29 5.38
CA THR A 29 2.61 -0.16 6.84
C THR A 29 1.48 -0.97 7.46
N ASN A 30 1.64 -1.38 8.71
CA ASN A 30 0.59 -2.01 9.48
C ASN A 30 0.73 -1.62 10.96
N GLY A 31 -0.37 -1.62 11.69
CA GLY A 31 -0.38 -1.45 13.13
C GLY A 31 -0.16 -2.76 13.87
N MET A 32 0.65 -2.71 14.94
CA MET A 32 0.93 -3.87 15.79
C MET A 32 0.90 -3.50 17.25
N SER A 33 0.33 -4.35 18.10
CA SER A 33 0.41 -4.24 19.56
C SER A 33 1.41 -5.23 20.12
N LYS A 34 2.25 -4.76 21.02
CA LYS A 34 3.02 -5.66 21.91
C LYS A 34 2.08 -6.30 22.94
N TYR A 35 2.44 -7.47 23.44
CA TYR A 35 1.65 -8.15 24.47
C TYR A 35 1.44 -7.28 25.73
N ALA A 36 2.49 -6.57 26.16
CA ALA A 36 2.43 -5.70 27.33
C ALA A 36 1.55 -4.46 27.14
N ARG A 37 1.35 -4.00 25.88
CA ARG A 37 0.56 -2.78 25.54
C ARG A 37 1.02 -1.54 26.30
N ASP A 38 2.31 -1.43 26.57
CA ASP A 38 2.96 -0.42 27.40
C ASP A 38 3.73 0.64 26.61
N GLY A 39 3.59 0.66 25.28
CA GLY A 39 4.17 1.69 24.43
C GLY A 39 3.49 3.05 24.64
N GLU A 40 4.21 4.11 24.32
CA GLU A 40 3.75 5.50 24.52
C GLU A 40 2.55 5.86 23.64
N ASN A 41 2.46 5.29 22.43
CA ASN A 41 1.44 5.61 21.46
C ASN A 41 0.37 4.52 21.35
N ALA A 42 -0.81 4.91 20.90
CA ALA A 42 -1.76 4.02 20.27
C ALA A 42 -1.70 4.23 18.74
N ASN A 43 -2.03 3.21 17.98
CA ASN A 43 -2.21 3.35 16.54
C ASN A 43 -3.54 2.73 16.09
N SER A 44 -3.95 3.10 14.87
CA SER A 44 -5.13 2.58 14.22
C SER A 44 -4.97 2.72 12.70
N ALA A 45 -5.43 1.73 11.95
CA ALA A 45 -5.58 1.89 10.52
C ALA A 45 -6.77 2.80 10.20
N VAL A 46 -6.62 3.65 9.20
CA VAL A 46 -7.72 4.47 8.64
C VAL A 46 -7.74 4.28 7.15
N LEU A 47 -8.78 3.66 6.64
CA LEU A 47 -8.87 3.23 5.26
C LEU A 47 -10.10 3.79 4.56
N VAL A 48 -9.99 3.93 3.25
CA VAL A 48 -11.08 4.27 2.33
C VAL A 48 -11.29 3.10 1.39
N ASN A 49 -12.55 2.68 1.21
CA ASN A 49 -12.85 1.65 0.24
C ASN A 49 -12.70 2.19 -1.18
N VAL A 50 -12.05 1.42 -2.03
CA VAL A 50 -11.90 1.65 -3.47
C VAL A 50 -12.69 0.58 -4.21
N THR A 51 -13.52 1.01 -5.14
CA THR A 51 -14.40 0.13 -5.91
C THR A 51 -13.88 -0.07 -7.33
N PRO A 52 -14.34 -1.10 -8.07
CA PRO A 52 -14.00 -1.27 -9.47
C PRO A 52 -14.35 -0.04 -10.33
N ASP A 53 -15.44 0.67 -10.01
CA ASP A 53 -15.83 1.90 -10.71
C ASP A 53 -14.81 3.03 -10.51
N ASP A 54 -14.19 3.10 -9.35
CA ASP A 54 -13.14 4.09 -9.09
C ASP A 54 -11.89 3.79 -9.92
N LEU A 55 -11.49 2.52 -9.99
CA LEU A 55 -10.33 2.07 -10.77
C LEU A 55 -10.51 2.31 -12.27
N THR A 56 -11.75 2.28 -12.77
CA THR A 56 -12.08 2.51 -14.18
C THR A 56 -12.38 3.97 -14.52
N SER A 57 -12.38 4.87 -13.51
CA SER A 57 -12.46 6.31 -13.75
C SER A 57 -11.27 6.79 -14.59
N GLU A 58 -11.46 7.86 -15.37
CA GLU A 58 -10.43 8.33 -16.31
C GLU A 58 -9.12 8.69 -15.59
N GLU A 59 -9.20 9.37 -14.45
CA GLU A 59 -8.04 9.81 -13.66
C GLU A 59 -7.23 8.62 -13.13
N ILE A 60 -7.91 7.68 -12.47
CA ILE A 60 -7.24 6.54 -11.82
C ILE A 60 -6.74 5.55 -12.86
N PHE A 61 -7.57 5.24 -13.87
CA PHE A 61 -7.16 4.33 -14.92
C PHE A 61 -5.96 4.85 -15.71
N SER A 62 -5.91 6.15 -16.03
CA SER A 62 -4.75 6.77 -16.68
C SER A 62 -3.50 6.66 -15.80
N SER A 63 -3.63 6.81 -14.49
CA SER A 63 -2.51 6.66 -13.55
C SER A 63 -2.00 5.23 -13.50
N ILE A 64 -2.89 4.25 -13.43
CA ILE A 64 -2.55 2.80 -13.47
C ILE A 64 -1.87 2.46 -14.81
N LYS A 65 -2.44 2.92 -15.92
CA LYS A 65 -1.87 2.70 -17.25
C LYS A 65 -0.44 3.23 -17.35
N ASN A 66 -0.20 4.45 -16.91
CA ASN A 66 1.14 5.05 -16.92
C ASN A 66 2.12 4.24 -16.05
N TYR A 67 1.68 3.78 -14.89
CA TYR A 67 2.45 2.90 -14.02
C TYR A 67 2.84 1.60 -14.73
N MET A 68 1.87 0.90 -15.33
CA MET A 68 2.11 -0.36 -16.05
C MET A 68 3.10 -0.17 -17.23
N LEU A 69 2.96 0.92 -17.98
CA LEU A 69 3.87 1.24 -19.09
C LEU A 69 5.30 1.51 -18.60
N GLN A 70 5.46 2.22 -17.48
CA GLN A 70 6.76 2.47 -16.88
C GLN A 70 7.43 1.18 -16.42
N GLN A 71 6.71 0.27 -15.78
CA GLN A 71 7.23 -1.05 -15.38
C GLN A 71 7.73 -1.84 -16.60
N ALA A 72 7.00 -1.79 -17.72
CA ALA A 72 7.41 -2.45 -18.96
C ALA A 72 8.69 -1.84 -19.56
N ASP A 73 8.83 -0.53 -19.54
CA ASP A 73 10.02 0.15 -20.04
C ASP A 73 11.26 -0.15 -19.18
N ASP A 74 11.11 -0.20 -17.86
CA ASP A 74 12.18 -0.59 -16.93
C ASP A 74 12.65 -2.03 -17.20
N ILE A 75 11.72 -2.96 -17.48
CA ILE A 75 12.05 -4.33 -17.88
C ILE A 75 12.78 -4.35 -19.22
N ARG A 76 12.40 -3.53 -20.22
CA ARG A 76 13.07 -3.43 -21.52
C ARG A 76 14.51 -2.89 -21.40
N ILE A 77 14.70 -1.89 -20.52
CA ILE A 77 16.03 -1.33 -20.25
C ILE A 77 16.93 -2.37 -19.61
N CYS A 78 16.46 -3.10 -18.60
CA CYS A 78 17.21 -4.18 -17.95
C CYS A 78 17.66 -5.26 -18.96
N LYS A 79 16.82 -5.62 -19.94
CA LYS A 79 17.18 -6.57 -21.00
C LYS A 79 18.32 -6.07 -21.89
N ASN A 80 18.27 -4.80 -22.30
CA ASN A 80 19.29 -4.22 -23.16
C ASN A 80 20.66 -4.11 -22.45
N ILE A 81 20.66 -4.04 -21.12
CA ILE A 81 21.89 -4.07 -20.31
C ILE A 81 22.42 -5.50 -20.19
N SER A 82 21.55 -6.47 -19.87
CA SER A 82 21.94 -7.89 -19.72
C SER A 82 22.45 -8.53 -21.00
N SER A 83 21.97 -8.10 -22.16
CA SER A 83 22.47 -8.59 -23.47
C SER A 83 23.87 -8.09 -23.81
N LYS A 84 24.45 -7.17 -23.04
CA LYS A 84 25.82 -6.66 -23.22
C LYS A 84 26.84 -7.31 -22.27
N GLU A 85 26.40 -8.08 -21.28
CA GLU A 85 27.25 -8.79 -20.33
C GLU A 85 27.02 -10.32 -20.45
N GLU A 86 27.67 -10.94 -21.42
CA GLU A 86 27.69 -12.40 -21.58
C GLU A 86 28.60 -13.06 -20.54
N SER A 87 28.08 -13.42 -19.38
CA SER A 87 28.73 -14.45 -18.54
C SER A 87 27.97 -14.96 -17.31
N SER A 88 26.64 -15.19 -17.37
CA SER A 88 25.92 -15.95 -16.31
C SER A 88 24.60 -16.53 -16.85
N GLN A 89 24.71 -17.46 -17.80
CA GLN A 89 23.61 -17.78 -18.73
C GLN A 89 22.38 -18.53 -18.20
N ASN A 90 22.42 -19.27 -17.09
CA ASN A 90 21.32 -20.22 -16.82
C ASN A 90 20.24 -19.77 -15.85
N PHE A 91 20.49 -18.83 -14.95
CA PHE A 91 19.47 -18.34 -14.00
C PHE A 91 18.72 -17.11 -14.54
N VAL A 92 19.41 -16.31 -15.36
CA VAL A 92 18.86 -15.10 -15.99
C VAL A 92 17.85 -15.46 -17.09
N ASN A 93 18.01 -16.56 -17.80
CA ASN A 93 17.14 -16.93 -18.91
C ASN A 93 15.70 -17.30 -18.47
N LEU A 94 15.53 -18.00 -17.35
CA LEU A 94 14.20 -18.36 -16.82
C LEU A 94 13.38 -17.12 -16.37
N THR A 95 14.06 -16.14 -15.76
CA THR A 95 13.40 -14.87 -15.35
C THR A 95 13.14 -13.93 -16.52
N VAL A 96 13.94 -14.00 -17.57
CA VAL A 96 13.78 -13.18 -18.79
C VAL A 96 12.64 -13.71 -19.68
N GLU A 97 12.48 -15.02 -19.80
CA GLU A 97 11.38 -15.63 -20.57
C GLU A 97 10.02 -15.32 -19.96
N SER A 98 9.85 -15.47 -18.63
CA SER A 98 8.60 -15.12 -17.95
C SER A 98 8.25 -13.62 -18.03
N LYS A 99 9.26 -12.76 -17.98
CA LYS A 99 9.08 -11.31 -18.15
C LYS A 99 8.80 -10.90 -19.61
N ASN A 100 9.25 -11.67 -20.60
CA ASN A 100 8.94 -11.43 -22.00
C ASN A 100 7.48 -11.71 -22.33
N GLU A 101 6.93 -12.80 -21.84
CA GLU A 101 5.50 -13.11 -21.97
C GLU A 101 4.63 -12.02 -21.33
N HIS A 102 5.09 -11.44 -20.22
CA HIS A 102 4.38 -10.35 -19.56
C HIS A 102 4.33 -9.08 -20.41
N ILE A 103 5.43 -8.69 -21.05
CA ILE A 103 5.48 -7.49 -21.91
C ILE A 103 4.63 -7.67 -23.18
N ASP A 104 4.68 -8.84 -23.82
CA ASP A 104 3.92 -9.14 -25.04
C ASP A 104 2.40 -9.20 -24.77
N ASN A 105 2.01 -9.39 -23.51
CA ASN A 105 0.62 -9.38 -23.06
C ASN A 105 0.15 -8.03 -22.49
N LEU A 106 1.04 -7.06 -22.30
CA LEU A 106 0.74 -5.81 -21.60
C LEU A 106 -0.42 -5.02 -22.25
N ASP A 107 -0.49 -4.96 -23.59
CA ASP A 107 -1.60 -4.31 -24.28
C ASP A 107 -2.95 -5.00 -24.02
N LYS A 108 -2.94 -6.30 -23.69
CA LYS A 108 -4.12 -7.04 -23.27
C LYS A 108 -4.48 -6.80 -21.81
N GLU A 109 -3.49 -6.43 -20.99
CA GLU A 109 -3.66 -6.14 -19.56
C GLU A 109 -4.09 -4.69 -19.30
N ILE A 110 -3.69 -3.75 -20.18
CA ILE A 110 -4.10 -2.33 -20.08
C ILE A 110 -5.54 -2.15 -20.59
N ARG A 111 -6.50 -2.72 -19.88
CA ARG A 111 -7.93 -2.63 -20.18
C ARG A 111 -8.73 -2.35 -18.92
N LYS A 112 -9.82 -1.60 -19.06
CA LYS A 112 -10.71 -1.27 -17.92
C LYS A 112 -11.42 -2.48 -17.30
N ASP A 113 -11.52 -3.59 -18.01
CA ASP A 113 -12.09 -4.85 -17.54
C ASP A 113 -11.07 -5.85 -17.00
N ASN A 114 -9.80 -5.43 -16.84
CA ASN A 114 -8.76 -6.27 -16.25
C ASN A 114 -9.05 -6.49 -14.75
N PRO A 115 -9.20 -7.74 -14.30
CA PRO A 115 -9.47 -8.04 -12.90
C PRO A 115 -8.30 -7.69 -11.95
N LEU A 116 -7.11 -7.45 -12.49
CA LEU A 116 -5.90 -7.10 -11.72
C LEU A 116 -5.69 -5.59 -11.54
N LEU A 117 -6.59 -4.73 -12.03
CA LEU A 117 -6.44 -3.27 -11.88
C LEU A 117 -6.25 -2.85 -10.41
N GLY A 118 -6.94 -3.51 -9.49
CA GLY A 118 -6.79 -3.25 -8.05
C GLY A 118 -5.38 -3.57 -7.53
N MET A 119 -4.76 -4.63 -8.03
CA MET A 119 -3.38 -4.99 -7.71
C MET A 119 -2.40 -3.93 -8.22
N TYR A 120 -2.47 -3.56 -9.50
CA TYR A 120 -1.61 -2.51 -10.06
C TYR A 120 -1.80 -1.15 -9.39
N PHE A 121 -3.04 -0.82 -9.02
CA PHE A 121 -3.32 0.39 -8.25
C PHE A 121 -2.63 0.36 -6.89
N GLN A 122 -2.69 -0.75 -6.19
CA GLN A 122 -2.06 -0.98 -4.90
C GLN A 122 -0.55 -0.87 -4.99
N GLU A 123 0.08 -1.59 -5.92
CA GLU A 123 1.53 -1.55 -6.16
C GLU A 123 2.01 -0.14 -6.51
N MET A 124 1.27 0.58 -7.37
CA MET A 124 1.56 1.96 -7.72
C MET A 124 1.59 2.88 -6.47
N LEU A 125 0.65 2.73 -5.54
CA LEU A 125 0.64 3.52 -4.31
C LEU A 125 1.81 3.16 -3.39
N GLU A 126 2.16 1.89 -3.30
CA GLU A 126 3.24 1.37 -2.47
C GLU A 126 4.61 1.85 -2.98
N GLU A 127 4.84 1.86 -4.30
CA GLU A 127 6.05 2.39 -4.92
C GLU A 127 6.14 3.92 -4.77
N LYS A 128 5.02 4.64 -4.97
CA LYS A 128 4.99 6.09 -4.70
C LYS A 128 5.33 6.40 -3.24
N ALA A 129 4.88 5.57 -2.30
CA ALA A 129 5.22 5.72 -0.90
C ALA A 129 6.72 5.49 -0.65
N PHE A 130 7.33 4.49 -1.31
CA PHE A 130 8.76 4.25 -1.25
C PHE A 130 9.55 5.44 -1.79
N ALA A 131 9.17 5.98 -2.95
CA ALA A 131 9.82 7.14 -3.55
C ALA A 131 9.68 8.39 -2.64
N LEU A 132 8.49 8.66 -2.12
CA LEU A 132 8.24 9.79 -1.22
C LEU A 132 8.96 9.64 0.12
N GLY A 133 9.19 8.41 0.59
CA GLY A 133 9.99 8.07 1.76
C GLY A 133 11.49 8.33 1.57
N GLY A 134 11.97 8.49 0.33
CA GLY A 134 13.38 8.79 0.01
C GLY A 134 14.13 7.63 -0.63
N ASN A 135 13.42 6.62 -1.17
CA ASN A 135 13.99 5.42 -1.81
C ASN A 135 14.93 4.59 -0.91
N ASN A 136 14.64 4.54 0.38
CA ASN A 136 15.48 3.93 1.40
C ASN A 136 14.69 3.15 2.48
N TYR A 137 13.44 2.79 2.17
CA TYR A 137 12.48 2.12 3.08
C TYR A 137 12.06 2.93 4.30
N ASN A 138 12.34 4.22 4.36
CA ASN A 138 11.71 5.11 5.33
C ASN A 138 10.23 5.31 4.94
N ALA A 139 9.32 5.24 5.90
CA ALA A 139 7.92 5.49 5.62
C ALA A 139 7.65 7.00 5.51
N PRO A 140 6.90 7.45 4.50
CA PRO A 140 6.44 8.84 4.46
C PRO A 140 5.41 9.07 5.57
N ILE A 141 5.59 10.16 6.31
CA ILE A 141 4.71 10.57 7.40
C ILE A 141 4.20 11.99 7.23
N GLN A 142 3.03 12.23 7.82
CA GLN A 142 2.44 13.57 7.88
C GLN A 142 1.67 13.74 9.19
N ARG A 143 1.80 14.91 9.84
CA ARG A 143 0.93 15.24 10.99
C ARG A 143 -0.50 15.41 10.52
N VAL A 144 -1.45 15.00 11.36
CA VAL A 144 -2.88 15.14 11.05
C VAL A 144 -3.25 16.58 10.77
N GLU A 145 -2.75 17.54 11.55
CA GLU A 145 -3.00 18.97 11.29
C GLU A 145 -2.56 19.39 9.89
N ASP A 146 -1.38 18.97 9.47
CA ASP A 146 -0.81 19.33 8.17
C ASP A 146 -1.57 18.64 7.03
N PHE A 147 -1.99 17.38 7.22
CA PHE A 147 -2.82 16.64 6.26
C PHE A 147 -4.18 17.31 6.05
N LEU A 148 -4.86 17.69 7.14
CA LEU A 148 -6.15 18.38 7.08
C LEU A 148 -6.04 19.75 6.37
N ASN A 149 -4.90 20.43 6.50
CA ASN A 149 -4.63 21.74 5.91
C ASN A 149 -3.88 21.69 4.57
N ASN A 150 -3.72 20.53 3.94
CA ASN A 150 -3.00 20.33 2.66
C ASN A 150 -1.56 20.85 2.68
N ARG A 151 -0.84 20.65 3.76
CA ARG A 151 0.54 21.12 3.95
C ARG A 151 1.48 19.95 4.15
N LYS A 152 2.69 20.05 3.62
CA LYS A 152 3.78 19.15 3.99
C LYS A 152 4.14 19.33 5.47
N THR A 153 4.38 18.24 6.18
CA THR A 153 4.94 18.27 7.53
C THR A 153 6.42 18.66 7.48
N ASN A 154 6.80 19.62 8.32
CA ASN A 154 8.16 20.13 8.42
C ASN A 154 8.78 19.95 9.81
N HIS A 155 8.01 19.51 10.80
CA HIS A 155 8.46 19.23 12.15
C HIS A 155 7.59 18.17 12.80
N ILE A 156 8.14 17.43 13.72
CA ILE A 156 7.42 16.49 14.60
C ILE A 156 6.97 17.26 15.84
N GLY A 157 5.71 17.05 16.25
CA GLY A 157 5.14 17.62 17.46
C GLY A 157 5.46 16.75 18.69
N GLU A 158 4.50 16.61 19.59
CA GLU A 158 4.66 15.83 20.83
C GLU A 158 4.70 14.31 20.59
N ILE A 159 4.13 13.84 19.48
CA ILE A 159 4.01 12.40 19.17
C ILE A 159 5.14 11.97 18.25
N ASN A 160 5.98 11.08 18.72
CA ASN A 160 7.07 10.50 17.93
C ASN A 160 6.58 9.33 17.08
N PRO A 161 6.98 9.25 15.79
CA PRO A 161 6.70 8.08 14.96
C PRO A 161 7.39 6.83 15.50
N THR A 162 6.74 5.68 15.34
CA THR A 162 7.26 4.39 15.83
C THR A 162 7.79 3.49 14.71
N TYR A 163 7.55 3.83 13.45
CA TYR A 163 7.97 3.03 12.30
C TYR A 163 9.50 2.88 12.21
N LYS A 164 9.96 1.70 11.78
CA LYS A 164 11.37 1.38 11.52
C LYS A 164 11.58 0.95 10.06
N PRO A 165 12.73 1.29 9.41
CA PRO A 165 13.94 1.85 10.02
C PRO A 165 13.79 3.29 10.49
N GLU A 166 13.20 4.18 9.68
CA GLU A 166 12.97 5.60 10.00
C GLU A 166 11.78 6.14 9.21
N THR A 167 11.50 7.43 9.34
CA THR A 167 10.40 8.11 8.67
C THR A 167 10.87 9.36 7.93
N THR A 168 10.14 9.74 6.87
CA THR A 168 10.39 10.95 6.09
C THR A 168 9.18 11.87 6.17
N MET A 169 9.36 13.08 6.70
CA MET A 169 8.31 14.10 6.74
C MET A 169 7.90 14.50 5.31
N SER A 170 6.63 14.32 4.99
CA SER A 170 6.13 14.35 3.63
C SER A 170 4.75 15.00 3.52
N ASN A 171 4.22 15.03 2.33
CA ASN A 171 2.82 15.32 2.06
C ASN A 171 2.17 14.06 1.43
N LEU A 172 1.41 13.30 2.21
CA LEU A 172 0.79 12.04 1.76
C LEU A 172 -0.21 12.23 0.62
N GLN A 173 -0.67 13.44 0.36
CA GLN A 173 -1.54 13.72 -0.78
C GLN A 173 -0.81 13.58 -2.13
N GLU A 174 0.53 13.54 -2.14
CA GLU A 174 1.31 13.25 -3.34
C GLU A 174 1.21 11.77 -3.78
N ILE A 175 0.83 10.88 -2.85
CA ILE A 175 0.61 9.46 -3.10
C ILE A 175 -0.87 9.19 -3.38
N LEU A 176 -1.74 9.73 -2.51
CA LEU A 176 -3.15 9.36 -2.45
C LEU A 176 -3.96 10.03 -3.57
N PRO A 177 -4.86 9.30 -4.24
CA PRO A 177 -5.86 9.92 -5.09
C PRO A 177 -6.68 10.96 -4.32
N LYS A 178 -7.11 11.99 -5.02
CA LYS A 178 -7.84 13.11 -4.40
C LYS A 178 -9.06 12.65 -3.60
N PHE A 179 -9.87 11.75 -4.14
CA PHE A 179 -11.07 11.27 -3.45
C PHE A 179 -10.72 10.50 -2.17
N VAL A 180 -9.62 9.74 -2.17
CA VAL A 180 -9.13 9.03 -0.98
C VAL A 180 -8.70 10.04 0.08
N ALA A 181 -7.89 11.03 -0.28
CA ALA A 181 -7.40 12.04 0.65
C ALA A 181 -8.55 12.85 1.27
N GLU A 182 -9.54 13.28 0.47
CA GLU A 182 -10.70 14.03 0.98
C GLU A 182 -11.58 13.15 1.88
N THR A 183 -11.83 11.91 1.52
CA THR A 183 -12.61 10.97 2.34
C THR A 183 -11.89 10.68 3.68
N LEU A 184 -10.56 10.53 3.66
CA LEU A 184 -9.76 10.38 4.90
C LEU A 184 -9.89 11.60 5.81
N LYS A 185 -9.85 12.82 5.27
CA LYS A 185 -10.01 14.05 6.08
C LYS A 185 -11.38 14.09 6.76
N GLU A 186 -12.44 13.83 6.00
CA GLU A 186 -13.80 13.75 6.56
C GLU A 186 -13.89 12.66 7.62
N GLY A 187 -13.29 11.49 7.36
CA GLY A 187 -13.24 10.35 8.27
C GLY A 187 -12.52 10.70 9.58
N LEU A 188 -11.34 11.31 9.53
CA LEU A 188 -10.58 11.73 10.70
C LEU A 188 -11.39 12.69 11.59
N ILE A 189 -12.00 13.70 10.99
CA ILE A 189 -12.86 14.65 11.72
C ILE A 189 -14.09 13.94 12.32
N TYR A 190 -14.69 13.00 11.59
CA TYR A 190 -15.82 12.24 12.09
C TYR A 190 -15.45 11.34 13.26
N PHE A 191 -14.33 10.63 13.16
CA PHE A 191 -13.85 9.74 14.22
C PHE A 191 -13.47 10.53 15.49
N ASP A 192 -12.91 11.72 15.37
CA ASP A 192 -12.60 12.56 16.51
C ASP A 192 -13.85 12.96 17.32
N ARG A 193 -15.00 13.12 16.64
CA ARG A 193 -16.29 13.35 17.33
C ARG A 193 -16.78 12.14 18.13
N LYS A 194 -16.35 10.93 17.75
CA LYS A 194 -16.71 9.67 18.41
C LYS A 194 -15.69 9.25 19.46
N ILE A 195 -14.43 9.45 19.17
CA ILE A 195 -13.27 9.09 20.01
C ILE A 195 -12.43 10.34 20.09
N LYS A 196 -12.69 11.16 21.12
CA LYS A 196 -12.03 12.45 21.28
C LYS A 196 -10.50 12.29 21.32
N GLY A 197 -9.81 13.06 20.48
CA GLY A 197 -8.36 13.01 20.32
C GLY A 197 -7.91 12.06 19.19
N PHE A 198 -8.83 11.41 18.48
CA PHE A 198 -8.47 10.55 17.33
C PHE A 198 -7.76 11.35 16.24
N ALA A 199 -8.20 12.58 15.97
CA ALA A 199 -7.54 13.51 15.06
C ALA A 199 -6.72 14.56 15.83
N ASN A 200 -5.96 14.14 16.86
CA ASN A 200 -5.00 15.01 17.52
C ASN A 200 -4.11 15.70 16.47
N PRO A 201 -3.94 17.03 16.50
CA PRO A 201 -3.09 17.75 15.54
C PRO A 201 -1.69 17.19 15.36
N ASP A 202 -1.09 16.66 16.43
CA ASP A 202 0.24 16.05 16.43
C ASP A 202 0.26 14.56 16.10
N ALA A 203 -0.90 13.92 15.99
CA ALA A 203 -0.95 12.51 15.58
C ALA A 203 -0.30 12.32 14.19
N ILE A 204 0.42 11.21 14.03
CA ILE A 204 1.20 10.92 12.83
C ILE A 204 0.42 9.96 11.93
N LEU A 205 0.14 10.40 10.71
CA LEU A 205 -0.27 9.53 9.62
C LEU A 205 0.99 8.92 8.99
N THR A 206 1.04 7.60 8.92
CA THR A 206 2.14 6.86 8.30
C THR A 206 1.59 6.12 7.08
N GLY A 207 2.10 6.40 5.92
CA GLY A 207 1.58 5.83 4.67
C GLY A 207 2.56 4.85 4.03
N VAL A 208 2.01 3.84 3.37
CA VAL A 208 0.59 3.57 3.14
C VAL A 208 0.20 2.21 3.69
N GLU A 209 -1.06 2.05 4.14
CA GLU A 209 -1.62 0.74 4.44
C GLU A 209 -2.62 0.38 3.34
N THR A 210 -2.16 -0.35 2.34
CA THR A 210 -2.91 -0.68 1.13
C THR A 210 -3.52 -2.08 1.17
N ARG A 211 -3.10 -2.92 2.13
CA ARG A 211 -3.47 -4.33 2.23
C ARG A 211 -4.29 -4.56 3.49
N SER A 212 -5.58 -4.76 3.33
CA SER A 212 -6.53 -4.90 4.44
C SER A 212 -7.04 -6.32 4.54
N SER A 213 -7.82 -6.78 3.56
CA SER A 213 -8.47 -8.08 3.58
C SER A 213 -8.12 -8.90 2.35
N SER A 214 -8.09 -10.23 2.50
CA SER A 214 -7.89 -11.12 1.36
C SER A 214 -9.05 -10.97 0.36
N PRO A 215 -8.78 -10.75 -0.94
CA PRO A 215 -9.81 -10.64 -1.96
C PRO A 215 -10.44 -12.00 -2.31
N VAL A 216 -9.87 -13.10 -1.81
CA VAL A 216 -10.32 -14.46 -2.10
C VAL A 216 -10.43 -15.28 -0.82
N THR A 217 -11.36 -16.25 -0.83
CA THR A 217 -11.45 -17.26 0.20
C THR A 217 -10.97 -18.60 -0.34
N ILE A 218 -9.90 -19.14 0.22
CA ILE A 218 -9.34 -20.44 -0.15
C ILE A 218 -10.05 -21.51 0.69
N LYS A 219 -10.98 -22.24 0.09
CA LYS A 219 -11.74 -23.29 0.79
C LYS A 219 -10.83 -24.44 1.23
N ARG A 220 -11.07 -24.94 2.43
CA ARG A 220 -10.39 -26.10 3.02
C ARG A 220 -11.41 -27.14 3.48
N ASN A 221 -11.02 -28.42 3.47
CA ASN A 221 -11.79 -29.49 4.08
C ASN A 221 -11.55 -29.54 5.61
N GLU A 222 -12.15 -30.50 6.28
CA GLU A 222 -12.02 -30.71 7.74
C GLU A 222 -10.56 -31.02 8.17
N GLN A 223 -9.71 -31.49 7.26
CA GLN A 223 -8.29 -31.74 7.47
C GLN A 223 -7.41 -30.52 7.07
N TYR A 224 -8.01 -29.35 6.88
CA TYR A 224 -7.37 -28.10 6.48
C TYR A 224 -6.67 -28.13 5.12
N MET A 225 -6.94 -29.14 4.28
CA MET A 225 -6.38 -29.26 2.94
C MET A 225 -7.30 -28.63 1.90
N SER A 226 -6.73 -27.94 0.91
CA SER A 226 -7.46 -27.40 -0.23
C SER A 226 -7.94 -28.52 -1.17
N ASN A 227 -8.55 -28.14 -2.28
CA ASN A 227 -8.88 -29.05 -3.38
C ASN A 227 -7.64 -29.62 -4.09
N ILE A 228 -6.46 -29.07 -3.85
CA ILE A 228 -5.17 -29.56 -4.34
C ILE A 228 -4.54 -30.43 -3.27
N LYS A 229 -4.31 -31.72 -3.59
CA LYS A 229 -3.75 -32.69 -2.64
C LYS A 229 -2.36 -32.23 -2.15
N GLY A 230 -2.20 -32.21 -0.83
CA GLY A 230 -0.94 -31.80 -0.17
C GLY A 230 -0.77 -30.31 0.03
N MET A 231 -1.72 -29.48 -0.41
CA MET A 231 -1.72 -28.03 -0.19
C MET A 231 -2.57 -27.67 1.02
N TYR A 232 -1.95 -27.05 2.02
CA TYR A 232 -2.56 -26.61 3.28
C TYR A 232 -2.50 -25.10 3.40
N PRO A 233 -3.46 -24.35 2.82
CA PRO A 233 -3.48 -22.90 2.89
C PRO A 233 -3.65 -22.41 4.32
N CYS A 234 -2.95 -21.37 4.71
CA CYS A 234 -3.08 -20.68 5.99
C CYS A 234 -3.07 -19.16 5.79
N GLY A 235 -3.50 -18.43 6.79
CA GLY A 235 -3.62 -16.99 6.74
C GLY A 235 -5.06 -16.53 6.51
N GLU A 236 -5.27 -15.22 6.34
CA GLU A 236 -6.59 -14.59 6.33
C GLU A 236 -7.52 -15.17 5.26
N GLY A 237 -7.04 -15.38 4.04
CA GLY A 237 -7.86 -15.92 2.95
C GLY A 237 -8.27 -17.38 3.12
N ALA A 238 -7.75 -18.07 4.12
CA ALA A 238 -8.02 -19.48 4.41
C ALA A 238 -8.60 -19.72 5.81
N GLY A 239 -8.79 -18.68 6.59
CA GLY A 239 -9.32 -18.71 7.96
C GLY A 239 -10.82 -18.56 8.07
#